data_4ab3001805fd141654bcb012f4e572b2
#
_entry.id   4ab3001805fd141654bcb012f4e572b2
#
_cell.length_a   1.000
_cell.length_b   1.000
_cell.length_c   1.000
_cell.angle_alpha   90.00
_cell.angle_beta   90.00
_cell.angle_gamma   90.00
#
_symmetry.space_group_name_H-M   'P 1'
#
loop_
_entity.id
_entity.type
_entity.pdbx_description
1 polymer ?
#
loop_
_entity_poly.entity_id
_entity_poly.type
_entity_poly.pdbx_seq_one_letter_code
_entity_poly.pdbx_strand_id
1 'polypeptide(L)'
;MKDRDAIALISAAVTKPGGVWADLGAGSGVFTRALAMLLGPDGTVYAVDSDPGSLRELDRSTGTEATPGAMVRTIIGDFTGPLDLPRLDGALIANALHYVSYSDQPAVVRRIASLLTEAAPLVVVEYDRTHVNQWVPYPITPAALTALTRDAGLGTPAILATQPARYSGTIYSAIVRR
;
A
#
# COMPACT_ATOMS: atom_id res chain seq x y z
N MET A 1 3.17 6.90 -12.52
CA MET A 1 1.72 6.64 -12.41
C MET A 1 1.03 7.96 -12.13
N LYS A 2 -0.17 8.19 -12.62
CA LYS A 2 -0.98 9.37 -12.27
C LYS A 2 -1.93 9.03 -11.12
N ASP A 3 -2.34 10.03 -10.35
CA ASP A 3 -3.24 9.80 -9.20
C ASP A 3 -4.56 9.10 -9.60
N ARG A 4 -5.13 9.45 -10.77
CA ARG A 4 -6.33 8.76 -11.29
C ARG A 4 -6.14 7.25 -11.53
N ASP A 5 -4.93 6.85 -11.92
CA ASP A 5 -4.62 5.45 -12.20
C ASP A 5 -4.48 4.68 -10.86
N ALA A 6 -3.90 5.34 -9.85
CA ALA A 6 -3.82 4.81 -8.50
C ALA A 6 -5.22 4.67 -7.86
N ILE A 7 -6.08 5.70 -8.02
CA ILE A 7 -7.48 5.64 -7.56
C ILE A 7 -8.19 4.44 -8.20
N ALA A 8 -8.07 4.24 -9.51
CA ALA A 8 -8.73 3.15 -10.20
C ALA A 8 -8.26 1.76 -9.70
N LEU A 9 -7.00 1.64 -9.25
CA LEU A 9 -6.49 0.40 -8.67
C LEU A 9 -7.05 0.10 -7.27
N ILE A 10 -7.26 1.13 -6.43
CA ILE A 10 -7.55 0.89 -5.01
C ILE A 10 -8.98 1.27 -4.56
N SER A 11 -9.77 1.93 -5.41
CA SER A 11 -11.10 2.44 -5.03
C SER A 11 -12.05 1.35 -4.51
N ALA A 12 -12.01 0.15 -5.08
CA ALA A 12 -12.84 -0.96 -4.64
C ALA A 12 -12.48 -1.50 -3.24
N ALA A 13 -11.28 -1.16 -2.72
CA ALA A 13 -10.87 -1.53 -1.37
C ALA A 13 -11.41 -0.57 -0.29
N VAL A 14 -11.62 0.70 -0.65
CA VAL A 14 -12.09 1.75 0.26
C VAL A 14 -13.60 1.85 0.13
N THR A 15 -14.31 0.98 0.85
CA THR A 15 -15.78 0.87 0.76
C THR A 15 -16.52 1.89 1.59
N LYS A 16 -15.84 2.59 2.50
CA LYS A 16 -16.43 3.63 3.36
C LYS A 16 -15.44 4.79 3.48
N PRO A 17 -15.92 6.03 3.49
CA PRO A 17 -15.08 7.18 3.82
C PRO A 17 -14.63 7.15 5.29
N GLY A 18 -13.61 7.94 5.60
CA GLY A 18 -13.05 8.04 6.95
C GLY A 18 -12.14 6.88 7.35
N GLY A 19 -11.85 6.81 8.65
CA GLY A 19 -11.00 5.79 9.23
C GLY A 19 -9.50 6.12 9.19
N VAL A 20 -8.72 5.25 9.82
CA VAL A 20 -7.27 5.38 9.98
C VAL A 20 -6.58 4.34 9.12
N TRP A 21 -5.81 4.80 8.15
CA TRP A 21 -5.10 3.94 7.19
C TRP A 21 -3.60 4.21 7.22
N ALA A 22 -2.82 3.23 6.77
CA ALA A 22 -1.40 3.42 6.48
C ALA A 22 -1.10 3.11 5.01
N ASP A 23 -0.21 3.92 4.41
CA ASP A 23 0.45 3.66 3.13
C ASP A 23 1.93 3.33 3.42
N LEU A 24 2.31 2.08 3.22
CA LEU A 24 3.60 1.52 3.63
C LEU A 24 4.54 1.43 2.43
N GLY A 25 5.64 2.18 2.47
CA GLY A 25 6.48 2.44 1.31
C GLY A 25 5.86 3.51 0.42
N ALA A 26 5.41 4.62 1.04
CA ALA A 26 4.61 5.67 0.38
C ALA A 26 5.33 6.39 -0.77
N GLY A 27 6.67 6.43 -0.74
CA GLY A 27 7.45 7.16 -1.72
C GLY A 27 7.03 8.63 -1.82
N SER A 28 6.94 9.16 -3.03
CA SER A 28 6.45 10.53 -3.28
C SER A 28 4.92 10.69 -3.21
N GLY A 29 4.20 9.67 -2.77
CA GLY A 29 2.82 9.76 -2.31
C GLY A 29 1.73 9.64 -3.38
N VAL A 30 1.98 9.04 -4.53
CA VAL A 30 0.94 8.82 -5.54
C VAL A 30 -0.25 8.03 -4.96
N PHE A 31 0.03 6.94 -4.26
CA PHE A 31 -1.00 6.13 -3.62
C PHE A 31 -1.52 6.77 -2.34
N THR A 32 -0.69 7.47 -1.57
CA THR A 32 -1.12 8.25 -0.41
C THR A 32 -2.19 9.27 -0.77
N ARG A 33 -1.96 10.07 -1.84
CA ARG A 33 -2.95 11.05 -2.32
C ARG A 33 -4.23 10.39 -2.81
N ALA A 34 -4.11 9.29 -3.57
CA ALA A 34 -5.26 8.52 -4.02
C ALA A 34 -6.10 8.00 -2.84
N LEU A 35 -5.44 7.45 -1.84
CA LEU A 35 -6.07 6.95 -0.62
C LEU A 35 -6.72 8.09 0.18
N ALA A 36 -6.03 9.21 0.35
CA ALA A 36 -6.57 10.39 1.05
C ALA A 36 -7.84 10.94 0.37
N MET A 37 -7.86 10.99 -0.96
CA MET A 37 -9.06 11.40 -1.72
C MET A 37 -10.23 10.45 -1.51
N LEU A 38 -9.99 9.13 -1.48
CA LEU A 38 -11.02 8.12 -1.28
C LEU A 38 -11.60 8.11 0.13
N LEU A 39 -10.76 8.36 1.15
CA LEU A 39 -11.18 8.41 2.55
C LEU A 39 -11.93 9.70 2.88
N GLY A 40 -11.65 10.80 2.17
CA GLY A 40 -12.28 12.09 2.43
C GLY A 40 -11.84 12.73 3.76
N PRO A 41 -12.47 13.86 4.16
CA PRO A 41 -11.98 14.72 5.23
C PRO A 41 -11.99 14.08 6.63
N ASP A 42 -12.79 13.04 6.83
CA ASP A 42 -12.87 12.33 8.12
C ASP A 42 -11.82 11.21 8.24
N GLY A 43 -10.94 11.04 7.22
CA GLY A 43 -9.90 10.04 7.21
C GLY A 43 -8.55 10.55 7.72
N THR A 44 -7.68 9.60 8.09
CA THR A 44 -6.26 9.84 8.37
C THR A 44 -5.42 8.80 7.65
N VAL A 45 -4.38 9.23 6.93
CA VAL A 45 -3.40 8.35 6.26
C VAL A 45 -2.03 8.57 6.89
N TYR A 46 -1.49 7.52 7.48
CA TYR A 46 -0.08 7.44 7.88
C TYR A 46 0.76 7.00 6.69
N ALA A 47 1.52 7.91 6.12
CA ALA A 47 2.43 7.64 5.01
C ALA A 47 3.82 7.32 5.53
N VAL A 48 4.23 6.06 5.45
CA VAL A 48 5.50 5.57 5.98
C VAL A 48 6.47 5.31 4.85
N ASP A 49 7.66 5.90 4.91
CA ASP A 49 8.76 5.60 3.99
C ASP A 49 10.10 5.77 4.69
N SER A 50 11.10 5.02 4.27
CA SER A 50 12.47 5.14 4.79
C SER A 50 13.25 6.29 4.15
N ASP A 51 12.82 6.82 2.99
CA ASP A 51 13.44 7.96 2.33
C ASP A 51 12.83 9.30 2.74
N PRO A 52 13.54 10.10 3.54
CA PRO A 52 13.05 11.43 3.94
C PRO A 52 12.88 12.39 2.74
N GLY A 53 13.57 12.14 1.62
CA GLY A 53 13.45 12.95 0.40
C GLY A 53 12.07 12.81 -0.23
N SER A 54 11.63 11.58 -0.39
CA SER A 54 10.31 11.23 -0.90
C SER A 54 9.19 11.77 -0.01
N LEU A 55 9.32 11.64 1.31
CA LEU A 55 8.33 12.19 2.25
C LEU A 55 8.24 13.71 2.21
N ARG A 56 9.35 14.41 2.05
CA ARG A 56 9.32 15.88 1.85
C ARG A 56 8.63 16.29 0.55
N GLU A 57 8.72 15.48 -0.50
CA GLU A 57 7.97 15.70 -1.75
C GLU A 57 6.47 15.48 -1.52
N LEU A 58 6.11 14.43 -0.80
CA LEU A 58 4.74 14.15 -0.42
C LEU A 58 4.16 15.31 0.41
N ASP A 59 4.84 15.76 1.48
CA ASP A 59 4.38 16.87 2.33
C ASP A 59 4.12 18.15 1.51
N ARG A 60 5.01 18.47 0.55
CA ARG A 60 4.81 19.63 -0.33
C ARG A 60 3.60 19.47 -1.24
N SER A 61 3.26 18.25 -1.65
CA SER A 61 2.13 17.96 -2.54
C SER A 61 0.79 17.87 -1.81
N THR A 62 0.78 17.58 -0.51
CA THR A 62 -0.43 17.45 0.32
C THR A 62 -0.68 18.65 1.24
N GLY A 63 0.36 19.44 1.52
CA GLY A 63 0.31 20.60 2.44
C GLY A 63 -0.33 21.85 1.88
N THR A 64 -0.84 21.84 0.66
CA THR A 64 -1.63 22.97 0.11
C THR A 64 -3.08 22.78 0.55
N GLU A 65 -3.68 23.81 1.15
CA GLU A 65 -5.07 23.86 1.65
C GLU A 65 -6.16 23.45 0.64
N ALA A 66 -5.77 23.17 -0.59
CA ALA A 66 -6.66 22.85 -1.71
C ALA A 66 -6.81 21.35 -2.00
N THR A 67 -6.22 20.44 -1.22
CA THR A 67 -6.39 19.01 -1.47
C THR A 67 -7.56 18.48 -0.62
N PRO A 68 -8.75 18.29 -1.22
CA PRO A 68 -9.87 17.69 -0.51
C PRO A 68 -9.53 16.22 -0.23
N GLY A 69 -9.43 15.84 1.04
CA GLY A 69 -9.12 14.45 1.39
C GLY A 69 -8.80 14.29 2.86
N ALA A 70 -8.36 13.10 3.19
CA ALA A 70 -7.94 12.72 4.54
C ALA A 70 -6.69 13.50 4.98
N MET A 71 -6.53 13.64 6.29
CA MET A 71 -5.28 14.15 6.87
C MET A 71 -4.14 13.17 6.56
N VAL A 72 -3.06 13.67 5.97
CA VAL A 72 -1.84 12.87 5.72
C VAL A 72 -0.81 13.19 6.80
N ARG A 73 -0.25 12.14 7.40
CA ARG A 73 0.83 12.21 8.39
C ARG A 73 2.01 11.41 7.89
N THR A 74 3.11 12.05 7.58
CA THR A 74 4.34 11.40 7.12
C THR A 74 5.15 10.88 8.31
N ILE A 75 5.69 9.67 8.18
CA ILE A 75 6.53 9.01 9.17
C ILE A 75 7.77 8.46 8.48
N ILE A 76 8.94 8.91 8.91
CA ILE A 76 10.21 8.29 8.47
C ILE A 76 10.34 6.96 9.22
N GLY A 77 10.27 5.85 8.48
CA GLY A 77 10.34 4.52 9.05
C GLY A 77 10.45 3.42 8.00
N ASP A 78 10.99 2.29 8.42
CA ASP A 78 11.07 1.09 7.59
C ASP A 78 9.91 0.14 7.96
N PHE A 79 9.00 -0.08 7.00
CA PHE A 79 7.84 -0.95 7.23
C PHE A 79 8.21 -2.43 7.40
N THR A 80 9.45 -2.82 7.10
CA THR A 80 9.96 -4.16 7.38
C THR A 80 10.25 -4.36 8.86
N GLY A 81 10.38 -3.28 9.64
CA GLY A 81 10.59 -3.24 11.08
C GLY A 81 9.31 -2.94 11.89
N PRO A 82 9.43 -2.79 13.21
CA PRO A 82 8.35 -2.32 14.06
C PRO A 82 7.98 -0.88 13.72
N LEU A 83 6.68 -0.59 13.68
CA LEU A 83 6.14 0.75 13.48
C LEU A 83 5.28 1.12 14.69
N ASP A 84 5.46 2.34 15.20
CA ASP A 84 4.59 2.92 16.21
C ASP A 84 3.39 3.61 15.53
N LEU A 85 2.38 2.80 15.21
CA LEU A 85 1.15 3.21 14.55
C LEU A 85 -0.06 2.83 15.42
N PRO A 86 -1.14 3.60 15.37
CA PRO A 86 -2.40 3.18 15.97
C PRO A 86 -2.95 1.93 15.29
N ARG A 87 -4.03 1.37 15.82
CA ARG A 87 -4.79 0.33 15.11
C ARG A 87 -5.36 0.91 13.82
N LEU A 88 -5.24 0.17 12.74
CA LEU A 88 -5.57 0.63 11.39
C LEU A 88 -6.89 0.02 10.90
N ASP A 89 -7.72 0.83 10.28
CA ASP A 89 -8.93 0.41 9.57
C ASP A 89 -8.62 -0.10 8.15
N GLY A 90 -7.38 0.03 7.72
CA GLY A 90 -6.82 -0.55 6.51
C GLY A 90 -5.36 -0.22 6.34
N ALA A 91 -4.66 -1.03 5.55
CA ALA A 91 -3.29 -0.75 5.13
C ALA A 91 -3.14 -0.95 3.62
N LEU A 92 -2.32 -0.13 3.02
CA LEU A 92 -1.91 -0.20 1.63
C LEU A 92 -0.40 -0.41 1.57
N ILE A 93 0.05 -1.31 0.71
CA ILE A 93 1.43 -1.45 0.30
C ILE A 93 1.46 -1.52 -1.23
N ALA A 94 2.03 -0.50 -1.85
CA ALA A 94 1.98 -0.34 -3.29
C ALA A 94 3.37 -0.21 -3.90
N ASN A 95 3.76 -1.18 -4.74
CA ASN A 95 5.07 -1.25 -5.39
C ASN A 95 6.25 -1.16 -4.41
N ALA A 96 6.08 -1.70 -3.22
CA ALA A 96 7.08 -1.64 -2.15
C ALA A 96 7.44 -3.02 -1.59
N LEU A 97 6.49 -3.97 -1.56
CA LEU A 97 6.72 -5.29 -1.00
C LEU A 97 7.74 -6.11 -1.81
N HIS A 98 7.87 -5.86 -3.10
CA HIS A 98 8.86 -6.51 -3.96
C HIS A 98 10.32 -6.08 -3.69
N TYR A 99 10.58 -5.13 -2.79
CA TYR A 99 11.93 -4.84 -2.29
C TYR A 99 12.32 -5.70 -1.09
N VAL A 100 11.35 -6.35 -0.45
CA VAL A 100 11.57 -7.28 0.67
C VAL A 100 11.99 -8.65 0.13
N SER A 101 13.01 -9.27 0.71
CA SER A 101 13.45 -10.60 0.28
C SER A 101 12.34 -11.65 0.44
N TYR A 102 12.32 -12.67 -0.41
CA TYR A 102 11.29 -13.72 -0.33
C TYR A 102 11.22 -14.38 1.06
N SER A 103 12.35 -14.54 1.75
CA SER A 103 12.40 -15.11 3.10
C SER A 103 11.72 -14.24 4.15
N ASP A 104 11.72 -12.92 3.96
CA ASP A 104 11.24 -11.96 4.96
C ASP A 104 9.80 -11.51 4.70
N GLN A 105 9.32 -11.60 3.44
CA GLN A 105 7.96 -11.22 3.07
C GLN A 105 6.87 -11.77 3.99
N PRO A 106 6.86 -13.09 4.38
CA PRO A 106 5.80 -13.61 5.26
C PRO A 106 5.80 -12.96 6.65
N ALA A 107 6.98 -12.68 7.20
CA ALA A 107 7.10 -12.03 8.51
C ALA A 107 6.65 -10.56 8.45
N VAL A 108 7.00 -9.86 7.37
CA VAL A 108 6.59 -8.46 7.14
C VAL A 108 5.08 -8.38 6.97
N VAL A 109 4.47 -9.22 6.11
CA VAL A 109 3.02 -9.24 5.89
C VAL A 109 2.26 -9.58 7.18
N ARG A 110 2.74 -10.53 7.98
CA ARG A 110 2.15 -10.88 9.28
C ARG A 110 2.21 -9.71 10.26
N ARG A 111 3.33 -8.97 10.28
CA ARG A 111 3.49 -7.78 11.13
C ARG A 111 2.52 -6.67 10.71
N ILE A 112 2.40 -6.38 9.42
CA ILE A 112 1.44 -5.41 8.90
C ILE A 112 0.01 -5.82 9.31
N ALA A 113 -0.34 -7.09 9.13
CA ALA A 113 -1.65 -7.61 9.52
C ALA A 113 -1.92 -7.47 11.03
N SER A 114 -0.89 -7.50 11.88
CA SER A 114 -1.07 -7.28 13.33
C SER A 114 -1.45 -5.85 13.71
N LEU A 115 -1.21 -4.88 12.84
CA LEU A 115 -1.62 -3.48 13.03
C LEU A 115 -3.11 -3.28 12.69
N LEU A 116 -3.71 -4.15 11.89
CA LEU A 116 -5.08 -4.02 11.43
C LEU A 116 -6.10 -4.32 12.52
N THR A 117 -7.22 -3.58 12.52
CA THR A 117 -8.43 -3.94 13.27
C THR A 117 -9.05 -5.21 12.69
N GLU A 118 -10.02 -5.80 13.38
CA GLU A 118 -10.72 -6.99 12.90
C GLU A 118 -11.41 -6.70 11.56
N ALA A 119 -11.24 -7.61 10.60
CA ALA A 119 -11.74 -7.52 9.22
C ALA A 119 -11.22 -6.33 8.39
N ALA A 120 -10.29 -5.52 8.91
CA ALA A 120 -9.67 -4.45 8.13
C ALA A 120 -8.85 -5.02 6.95
N PRO A 121 -8.89 -4.38 5.77
CA PRO A 121 -8.18 -4.89 4.61
C PRO A 121 -6.69 -4.54 4.62
N LEU A 122 -5.88 -5.47 4.13
CA LEU A 122 -4.58 -5.19 3.55
C LEU A 122 -4.75 -5.11 2.04
N VAL A 123 -4.40 -3.98 1.44
CA VAL A 123 -4.40 -3.77 -0.01
C VAL A 123 -2.97 -3.87 -0.50
N VAL A 124 -2.74 -4.73 -1.49
CA VAL A 124 -1.42 -4.92 -2.12
C VAL A 124 -1.54 -4.51 -3.58
N VAL A 125 -0.62 -3.65 -4.04
CA VAL A 125 -0.48 -3.29 -5.46
C VAL A 125 0.90 -3.69 -5.92
N GLU A 126 0.99 -4.57 -6.94
CA GLU A 126 2.26 -5.10 -7.41
C GLU A 126 2.26 -5.36 -8.92
N TYR A 127 3.45 -5.55 -9.47
CA TYR A 127 3.63 -5.94 -10.86
C TYR A 127 3.40 -7.45 -11.03
N ASP A 128 2.50 -7.82 -11.94
CA ASP A 128 2.35 -9.22 -12.38
C ASP A 128 3.47 -9.57 -13.36
N ARG A 129 4.59 -9.99 -12.80
CA ARG A 129 5.78 -10.38 -13.56
C ARG A 129 6.60 -11.43 -12.82
N THR A 130 7.31 -12.25 -13.57
CA THR A 130 8.23 -13.26 -13.04
C THR A 130 9.71 -12.85 -13.17
N HIS A 131 10.02 -11.91 -14.06
CA HIS A 131 11.39 -11.50 -14.32
C HIS A 131 11.87 -10.50 -13.29
N VAL A 132 12.99 -10.84 -12.66
CA VAL A 132 13.73 -9.99 -11.72
C VAL A 132 14.47 -8.88 -12.47
N ASN A 133 14.49 -7.68 -11.92
CA ASN A 133 15.39 -6.60 -12.31
C ASN A 133 15.70 -5.71 -11.10
N GLN A 134 16.56 -4.70 -11.28
CA GLN A 134 16.95 -3.79 -10.19
C GLN A 134 15.79 -3.01 -9.56
N TRP A 135 14.68 -2.83 -10.28
CA TRP A 135 13.49 -2.09 -9.83
C TRP A 135 12.42 -2.99 -9.20
N VAL A 136 12.48 -4.30 -9.48
CA VAL A 136 11.58 -5.32 -8.93
C VAL A 136 12.44 -6.56 -8.63
N PRO A 137 13.22 -6.51 -7.53
CA PRO A 137 14.16 -7.58 -7.20
C PRO A 137 13.49 -8.87 -6.72
N TYR A 138 12.30 -8.78 -6.13
CA TYR A 138 11.54 -9.94 -5.62
C TYR A 138 10.09 -9.87 -6.09
N PRO A 139 9.81 -10.11 -7.38
CA PRO A 139 8.47 -9.96 -7.96
C PRO A 139 7.43 -10.83 -7.27
N ILE A 140 6.22 -10.29 -7.14
CA ILE A 140 5.09 -10.94 -6.48
C ILE A 140 3.94 -11.02 -7.47
N THR A 141 3.81 -12.17 -8.14
CA THR A 141 2.65 -12.46 -8.99
C THR A 141 1.40 -12.69 -8.13
N PRO A 142 0.17 -12.64 -8.68
CA PRO A 142 -1.04 -13.01 -7.94
C PRO A 142 -0.97 -14.39 -7.27
N ALA A 143 -0.35 -15.37 -7.94
CA ALA A 143 -0.15 -16.71 -7.38
C ALA A 143 0.84 -16.69 -6.21
N ALA A 144 1.96 -15.95 -6.34
CA ALA A 144 2.93 -15.78 -5.25
C ALA A 144 2.30 -15.05 -4.05
N LEU A 145 1.46 -14.01 -4.30
CA LEU A 145 0.74 -13.32 -3.24
C LEU A 145 -0.19 -14.28 -2.49
N THR A 146 -0.88 -15.19 -3.18
CA THR A 146 -1.75 -16.20 -2.55
C THR A 146 -0.96 -17.12 -1.61
N ALA A 147 0.22 -17.57 -2.01
CA ALA A 147 1.09 -18.37 -1.16
C ALA A 147 1.58 -17.56 0.04
N LEU A 148 2.03 -16.33 -0.20
CA LEU A 148 2.54 -15.41 0.83
C LEU A 148 1.50 -15.10 1.91
N THR A 149 0.27 -14.79 1.54
CA THR A 149 -0.81 -14.47 2.51
C THR A 149 -1.20 -15.68 3.34
N ARG A 150 -1.26 -16.87 2.74
CA ARG A 150 -1.45 -18.13 3.46
C ARG A 150 -0.34 -18.35 4.50
N ASP A 151 0.92 -18.19 4.11
CA ASP A 151 2.08 -18.38 4.98
C ASP A 151 2.15 -17.33 6.10
N ALA A 152 1.53 -16.17 5.87
CA ALA A 152 1.33 -15.13 6.87
C ALA A 152 0.09 -15.36 7.77
N GLY A 153 -0.71 -16.38 7.52
CA GLY A 153 -1.93 -16.68 8.28
C GLY A 153 -3.11 -15.77 7.95
N LEU A 154 -3.14 -15.24 6.73
CA LEU A 154 -4.21 -14.40 6.20
C LEU A 154 -5.10 -15.18 5.23
N GLY A 155 -6.23 -14.59 4.87
CA GLY A 155 -7.15 -15.13 3.86
C GLY A 155 -6.60 -15.09 2.44
N THR A 156 -7.36 -15.67 1.52
CA THR A 156 -7.03 -15.66 0.10
C THR A 156 -7.20 -14.26 -0.48
N PRO A 157 -6.21 -13.73 -1.22
CA PRO A 157 -6.34 -12.42 -1.85
C PRO A 157 -7.39 -12.46 -2.98
N ALA A 158 -8.20 -11.41 -3.04
CA ALA A 158 -9.08 -11.15 -4.15
C ALA A 158 -8.53 -10.03 -5.02
N ILE A 159 -8.38 -10.27 -6.33
CA ILE A 159 -7.94 -9.24 -7.28
C ILE A 159 -9.06 -8.20 -7.42
N LEU A 160 -8.70 -6.93 -7.26
CA LEU A 160 -9.62 -5.80 -7.38
C LEU A 160 -9.60 -5.19 -8.79
N ALA A 161 -8.39 -4.94 -9.30
CA ALA A 161 -8.19 -4.30 -10.59
C ALA A 161 -6.84 -4.70 -11.20
N THR A 162 -6.74 -4.54 -12.51
CA THR A 162 -5.50 -4.68 -13.28
C THR A 162 -5.38 -3.53 -14.27
N GLN A 163 -4.16 -3.09 -14.51
CA GLN A 163 -3.87 -2.05 -15.50
C GLN A 163 -2.57 -2.36 -16.24
N PRO A 164 -2.38 -1.88 -17.48
CA PRO A 164 -1.09 -1.94 -18.15
C PRO A 164 -0.02 -1.20 -17.32
N ALA A 165 1.12 -1.82 -17.10
CA ALA A 165 2.25 -1.16 -16.48
C ALA A 165 2.94 -0.20 -17.47
N ARG A 166 3.54 0.90 -16.95
CA ARG A 166 4.10 1.96 -17.78
C ARG A 166 5.15 1.49 -18.79
N TYR A 167 5.96 0.49 -18.43
CA TYR A 167 7.08 0.06 -19.28
C TYR A 167 6.88 -1.32 -19.90
N SER A 168 6.23 -2.25 -19.22
CA SER A 168 5.82 -3.57 -19.76
C SER A 168 5.02 -4.35 -18.71
N GLY A 169 4.15 -5.24 -19.16
CA GLY A 169 3.37 -6.14 -18.31
C GLY A 169 2.16 -5.47 -17.69
N THR A 170 1.74 -6.01 -16.58
CA THR A 170 0.53 -5.62 -15.87
C THR A 170 0.87 -5.25 -14.42
N ILE A 171 0.20 -4.25 -13.89
CA ILE A 171 0.11 -3.98 -12.46
C ILE A 171 -1.27 -4.42 -11.98
N TYR A 172 -1.33 -5.06 -10.83
CA TYR A 172 -2.58 -5.49 -10.22
C TYR A 172 -2.73 -4.93 -8.81
N SER A 173 -3.95 -4.83 -8.36
CA SER A 173 -4.28 -4.62 -6.96
C SER A 173 -5.06 -5.81 -6.41
N ALA A 174 -4.82 -6.16 -5.17
CA ALA A 174 -5.50 -7.23 -4.46
C ALA A 174 -5.86 -6.79 -3.04
N ILE A 175 -6.96 -7.31 -2.54
CA ILE A 175 -7.40 -7.13 -1.16
C ILE A 175 -7.29 -8.44 -0.41
N VAL A 176 -6.73 -8.36 0.79
CA VAL A 176 -6.57 -9.50 1.71
C VAL A 176 -7.23 -9.13 3.04
N ARG A 177 -7.92 -10.07 3.64
CA ARG A 177 -8.48 -9.94 5.01
C ARG A 177 -8.04 -11.12 5.86
N ARG A 178 -8.13 -10.91 7.15
CA ARG A 178 -7.90 -11.98 8.14
C ARG A 178 -8.98 -13.02 8.10
#